data_805f589d3492cb8f63a5b01e7c09dc55
#
_entry.id   805f589d3492cb8f63a5b01e7c09dc55
#
_cell.length_a   1.000
_cell.length_b   1.000
_cell.length_c   1.000
_cell.angle_alpha   90.00
_cell.angle_beta   90.00
_cell.angle_gamma   90.00
#
_symmetry.space_group_name_H-M   'P 1'
#
loop_
_entity.id
_entity.type
_entity.pdbx_description
1 polymer ?
#
loop_
_entity_poly.entity_id
_entity_poly.type
_entity_poly.pdbx_seq_one_letter_code
_entity_poly.pdbx_strand_id
1 'polypeptide(L)'
;VIEEHLLELVKHHEPEEYQDIILKEKNWAVMYHLSQQRENILEWYPITKEDSVLEIGAGCGAISGVLAKKAGRVVANDLSKMRSSINAWKNKEAENLEIVVGNFNTVSDNLTETFDYVTLIGVFEYAKTYIQEEESYRVFLDKINRHLKPNGKILMAIENKLGLKYFAGCKEDHVGRMFEGIEGYKNTSGVETFSKR
;
A
#
# COMPACT_ATOMS: atom_id res chain seq x y z
N VAL A 1 -0.22 15.58 -15.25
CA VAL A 1 0.23 15.04 -13.97
C VAL A 1 0.38 13.53 -14.09
N ILE A 2 1.29 12.89 -13.34
CA ILE A 2 1.61 11.45 -13.51
C ILE A 2 0.41 10.52 -13.25
N GLU A 3 -0.43 10.83 -12.27
CA GLU A 3 -1.61 10.00 -11.96
C GLU A 3 -2.66 10.05 -13.08
N GLU A 4 -2.83 11.18 -13.76
CA GLU A 4 -3.71 11.27 -14.93
C GLU A 4 -3.18 10.42 -16.09
N HIS A 5 -1.86 10.45 -16.32
CA HIS A 5 -1.22 9.61 -17.31
C HIS A 5 -1.40 8.12 -17.02
N LEU A 6 -1.18 7.71 -15.75
CA LEU A 6 -1.43 6.35 -15.31
C LEU A 6 -2.89 5.93 -15.50
N LEU A 7 -3.84 6.83 -15.20
CA LEU A 7 -5.26 6.54 -15.41
C LEU A 7 -5.57 6.30 -16.90
N GLU A 8 -5.02 7.11 -17.80
CA GLU A 8 -5.21 6.90 -19.24
C GLU A 8 -4.55 5.59 -19.72
N LEU A 9 -3.38 5.25 -19.20
CA LEU A 9 -2.74 3.96 -19.53
C LEU A 9 -3.63 2.77 -19.15
N VAL A 10 -4.14 2.72 -17.89
CA VAL A 10 -4.95 1.58 -17.45
C VAL A 10 -6.35 1.52 -18.04
N LYS A 11 -6.85 2.63 -18.62
CA LYS A 11 -8.12 2.64 -19.38
C LYS A 11 -7.99 2.07 -20.77
N HIS A 12 -6.83 2.25 -21.41
CA HIS A 12 -6.64 1.96 -22.84
C HIS A 12 -5.74 0.76 -23.10
N HIS A 13 -5.13 0.18 -22.06
CA HIS A 13 -4.23 -0.96 -22.18
C HIS A 13 -4.58 -2.05 -21.18
N GLU A 14 -4.40 -3.28 -21.58
CA GLU A 14 -4.58 -4.45 -20.71
C GLU A 14 -3.27 -4.80 -19.96
N PRO A 15 -3.36 -5.54 -18.83
CA PRO A 15 -2.19 -5.85 -17.99
C PRO A 15 -1.03 -6.52 -18.73
N GLU A 16 -1.31 -7.27 -19.79
CA GLU A 16 -0.32 -7.94 -20.62
C GLU A 16 0.57 -6.96 -21.40
N GLU A 17 0.08 -5.75 -21.68
CA GLU A 17 0.79 -4.71 -22.42
C GLU A 17 1.68 -3.86 -21.50
N TYR A 18 1.49 -3.91 -20.19
CA TYR A 18 2.18 -3.00 -19.23
C TYR A 18 3.69 -3.14 -19.29
N GLN A 19 4.23 -4.34 -19.52
CA GLN A 19 5.66 -4.55 -19.62
C GLN A 19 6.29 -3.79 -20.81
N ASP A 20 5.62 -3.81 -21.95
CA ASP A 20 6.10 -3.10 -23.14
C ASP A 20 6.00 -1.57 -22.96
N ILE A 21 4.94 -1.10 -22.31
CA ILE A 21 4.76 0.32 -21.97
C ILE A 21 5.89 0.78 -21.03
N ILE A 22 6.20 0.02 -19.98
CA ILE A 22 7.28 0.31 -19.04
C ILE A 22 8.63 0.44 -19.78
N LEU A 23 8.92 -0.51 -20.67
CA LEU A 23 10.16 -0.51 -21.44
C LEU A 23 10.26 0.67 -22.41
N LYS A 24 9.13 1.06 -23.01
CA LYS A 24 9.03 2.18 -23.97
C LYS A 24 9.15 3.52 -23.27
N GLU A 25 8.42 3.74 -22.18
CA GLU A 25 8.37 5.04 -21.51
C GLU A 25 9.57 5.31 -20.62
N LYS A 26 10.19 4.27 -20.07
CA LYS A 26 11.33 4.37 -19.13
C LYS A 26 11.06 5.35 -17.98
N ASN A 27 9.80 5.45 -17.57
CA ASN A 27 9.33 6.31 -16.50
C ASN A 27 9.26 5.51 -15.19
N TRP A 28 9.94 6.00 -14.15
CA TRP A 28 9.98 5.30 -12.87
C TRP A 28 8.59 5.11 -12.25
N ALA A 29 7.73 6.12 -12.32
CA ALA A 29 6.39 6.01 -11.74
C ALA A 29 5.50 5.03 -12.50
N VAL A 30 5.60 4.97 -13.85
CA VAL A 30 4.90 3.97 -14.67
C VAL A 30 5.38 2.56 -14.29
N MET A 31 6.69 2.36 -14.20
CA MET A 31 7.26 1.10 -13.74
C MET A 31 6.78 0.75 -12.34
N TYR A 32 6.85 1.70 -11.39
CA TYR A 32 6.46 1.47 -10.01
C TYR A 32 5.02 1.04 -9.83
N HIS A 33 4.08 1.63 -10.59
CA HIS A 33 2.64 1.37 -10.43
C HIS A 33 2.10 0.24 -11.33
N LEU A 34 2.73 -0.03 -12.46
CA LEU A 34 2.24 -1.03 -13.42
C LEU A 34 3.02 -2.34 -13.40
N SER A 35 4.24 -2.37 -12.84
CA SER A 35 5.05 -3.58 -12.79
C SER A 35 4.41 -4.67 -11.91
N GLN A 36 4.34 -5.89 -12.45
CA GLN A 36 3.91 -7.07 -11.72
C GLN A 36 4.91 -7.50 -10.64
N GLN A 37 6.17 -7.04 -10.69
CA GLN A 37 7.19 -7.42 -9.69
C GLN A 37 6.80 -7.05 -8.26
N ARG A 38 5.94 -6.06 -8.08
CA ARG A 38 5.43 -5.69 -6.75
C ARG A 38 4.54 -6.76 -6.13
N GLU A 39 3.90 -7.59 -6.93
CA GLU A 39 3.07 -8.71 -6.48
C GLU A 39 3.89 -9.72 -5.65
N ASN A 40 5.21 -9.84 -5.94
CA ASN A 40 6.12 -10.75 -5.26
C ASN A 40 6.17 -10.54 -3.73
N ILE A 41 5.79 -9.36 -3.25
CA ILE A 41 5.80 -9.08 -1.80
C ILE A 41 4.78 -9.94 -1.04
N LEU A 42 3.68 -10.34 -1.68
CA LEU A 42 2.60 -11.14 -1.09
C LEU A 42 2.28 -12.43 -1.86
N GLU A 43 2.81 -12.63 -3.07
CA GLU A 43 2.51 -13.80 -3.89
C GLU A 43 2.83 -15.12 -3.18
N TRP A 44 3.94 -15.16 -2.46
CA TRP A 44 4.40 -16.34 -1.70
C TRP A 44 3.60 -16.60 -0.42
N TYR A 45 2.86 -15.59 0.10
CA TYR A 45 2.15 -15.74 1.36
C TYR A 45 0.87 -16.58 1.18
N PRO A 46 0.54 -17.50 2.09
CA PRO A 46 -0.53 -18.51 1.90
C PRO A 46 -1.93 -17.95 2.16
N ILE A 47 -2.33 -16.89 1.45
CA ILE A 47 -3.71 -16.40 1.39
C ILE A 47 -4.49 -17.32 0.45
N THR A 48 -5.73 -17.67 0.82
CA THR A 48 -6.60 -18.59 0.07
C THR A 48 -7.95 -17.95 -0.27
N LYS A 49 -8.74 -18.61 -1.10
CA LYS A 49 -10.10 -18.17 -1.48
C LYS A 49 -11.11 -18.17 -0.32
N GLU A 50 -10.77 -18.74 0.81
CA GLU A 50 -11.58 -18.70 2.03
C GLU A 50 -11.30 -17.46 2.89
N ASP A 51 -10.19 -16.77 2.61
CA ASP A 51 -9.75 -15.62 3.38
C ASP A 51 -10.35 -14.31 2.87
N SER A 52 -10.54 -13.38 3.79
CA SER A 52 -10.90 -11.98 3.53
C SER A 52 -9.74 -11.05 3.91
N VAL A 53 -9.50 -10.04 3.09
CA VAL A 53 -8.38 -9.10 3.25
C VAL A 53 -8.87 -7.66 3.24
N LEU A 54 -8.42 -6.86 4.20
CA LEU A 54 -8.50 -5.41 4.17
C LEU A 54 -7.12 -4.85 3.77
N GLU A 55 -7.05 -4.19 2.63
CA GLU A 55 -5.85 -3.49 2.16
C GLU A 55 -5.97 -2.00 2.51
N ILE A 56 -5.09 -1.50 3.37
CA ILE A 56 -5.05 -0.08 3.75
C ILE A 56 -3.94 0.60 2.95
N GLY A 57 -4.27 1.72 2.29
CA GLY A 57 -3.36 2.45 1.43
C GLY A 57 -3.08 1.74 0.11
N ALA A 58 -4.12 1.25 -0.54
CA ALA A 58 -4.05 0.46 -1.78
C ALA A 58 -3.41 1.22 -2.97
N GLY A 59 -3.41 2.56 -2.92
CA GLY A 59 -2.85 3.39 -3.99
C GLY A 59 -3.46 3.07 -5.36
N CYS A 60 -2.58 2.90 -6.36
CA CYS A 60 -2.97 2.55 -7.72
C CYS A 60 -3.21 1.03 -7.94
N GLY A 61 -3.38 0.26 -6.87
CA GLY A 61 -3.76 -1.16 -6.97
C GLY A 61 -2.63 -2.10 -7.38
N ALA A 62 -1.39 -1.77 -7.06
CA ALA A 62 -0.25 -2.65 -7.36
C ALA A 62 -0.30 -3.98 -6.60
N ILE A 63 -0.90 -3.97 -5.42
CA ILE A 63 -1.05 -5.14 -4.53
C ILE A 63 -2.48 -5.66 -4.57
N SER A 64 -3.49 -4.80 -4.76
CA SER A 64 -4.91 -5.19 -4.81
C SER A 64 -5.18 -6.33 -5.79
N GLY A 65 -4.52 -6.33 -6.95
CA GLY A 65 -4.67 -7.38 -7.97
C GLY A 65 -4.22 -8.77 -7.49
N VAL A 66 -3.05 -8.89 -6.84
CA VAL A 66 -2.60 -10.18 -6.29
C VAL A 66 -3.47 -10.63 -5.12
N LEU A 67 -3.94 -9.71 -4.29
CA LEU A 67 -4.87 -10.03 -3.22
C LEU A 67 -6.19 -10.55 -3.77
N ALA A 68 -6.76 -9.92 -4.79
CA ALA A 68 -7.99 -10.37 -5.45
C ALA A 68 -7.83 -11.74 -6.14
N LYS A 69 -6.68 -12.01 -6.74
CA LYS A 69 -6.36 -13.34 -7.30
C LYS A 69 -6.35 -14.44 -6.23
N LYS A 70 -5.89 -14.14 -5.01
CA LYS A 70 -5.67 -15.11 -3.92
C LYS A 70 -6.86 -15.23 -2.96
N ALA A 71 -7.37 -14.12 -2.45
CA ALA A 71 -8.44 -14.08 -1.45
C ALA A 71 -9.83 -14.30 -2.05
N GLY A 72 -10.79 -14.65 -1.20
CA GLY A 72 -12.20 -14.71 -1.58
C GLY A 72 -12.88 -13.34 -1.56
N ARG A 73 -12.43 -12.42 -0.70
CA ARG A 73 -12.91 -11.03 -0.60
C ARG A 73 -11.77 -10.08 -0.29
N VAL A 74 -11.75 -8.95 -0.97
CA VAL A 74 -10.79 -7.87 -0.72
C VAL A 74 -11.54 -6.55 -0.60
N VAL A 75 -11.28 -5.82 0.47
CA VAL A 75 -11.66 -4.41 0.62
C VAL A 75 -10.40 -3.58 0.58
N ALA A 76 -10.24 -2.75 -0.43
CA ALA A 76 -9.10 -1.88 -0.64
C ALA A 76 -9.45 -0.43 -0.33
N ASN A 77 -8.77 0.17 0.65
CA ASN A 77 -8.98 1.56 1.04
C ASN A 77 -7.81 2.44 0.60
N ASP A 78 -8.10 3.59 0.03
CA ASP A 78 -7.13 4.67 -0.21
C ASP A 78 -7.78 6.05 -0.04
N LEU A 79 -6.98 7.02 0.39
CA LEU A 79 -7.41 8.40 0.56
C LEU A 79 -7.70 9.10 -0.79
N SER A 80 -6.93 8.77 -1.83
CA SER A 80 -6.96 9.43 -3.12
C SER A 80 -8.00 8.82 -4.05
N LYS A 81 -9.01 9.61 -4.43
CA LYS A 81 -9.98 9.22 -5.45
C LYS A 81 -9.31 8.88 -6.79
N MET A 82 -8.27 9.63 -7.17
CA MET A 82 -7.55 9.42 -8.43
C MET A 82 -6.85 8.05 -8.42
N ARG A 83 -6.10 7.73 -7.37
CA ARG A 83 -5.42 6.43 -7.21
C ARG A 83 -6.41 5.28 -7.15
N SER A 84 -7.50 5.45 -6.40
CA SER A 84 -8.59 4.48 -6.35
C SER A 84 -9.23 4.24 -7.71
N SER A 85 -9.37 5.28 -8.55
CA SER A 85 -9.85 5.14 -9.92
C SER A 85 -8.88 4.34 -10.79
N ILE A 86 -7.57 4.55 -10.64
CA ILE A 86 -6.54 3.76 -11.33
C ILE A 86 -6.62 2.30 -10.90
N ASN A 87 -6.75 2.05 -9.57
CA ASN A 87 -6.93 0.71 -9.02
C ASN A 87 -8.16 0.01 -9.60
N ALA A 88 -9.31 0.71 -9.66
CA ALA A 88 -10.55 0.17 -10.20
C ALA A 88 -10.42 -0.23 -11.69
N TRP A 89 -9.79 0.60 -12.51
CA TRP A 89 -9.57 0.29 -13.91
C TRP A 89 -8.57 -0.85 -14.10
N LYS A 90 -7.45 -0.83 -13.36
CA LYS A 90 -6.42 -1.86 -13.42
C LYS A 90 -6.93 -3.24 -13.04
N ASN A 91 -7.85 -3.31 -12.09
CA ASN A 91 -8.39 -4.54 -11.53
C ASN A 91 -9.89 -4.72 -11.85
N LYS A 92 -10.36 -4.17 -12.99
CA LYS A 92 -11.78 -4.14 -13.39
C LYS A 92 -12.45 -5.52 -13.47
N GLU A 93 -11.68 -6.58 -13.70
CA GLU A 93 -12.17 -7.95 -13.79
C GLU A 93 -12.27 -8.66 -12.43
N ALA A 94 -11.84 -8.01 -11.34
CA ALA A 94 -11.83 -8.61 -10.01
C ALA A 94 -13.18 -8.37 -9.30
N GLU A 95 -14.14 -9.27 -9.47
CA GLU A 95 -15.49 -9.19 -8.88
C GLU A 95 -15.50 -9.23 -7.33
N ASN A 96 -14.44 -9.74 -6.72
CA ASN A 96 -14.27 -9.86 -5.27
C ASN A 96 -13.49 -8.70 -4.64
N LEU A 97 -13.19 -7.65 -5.41
CA LEU A 97 -12.50 -6.44 -4.96
C LEU A 97 -13.48 -5.27 -4.81
N GLU A 98 -13.61 -4.77 -3.59
CA GLU A 98 -14.32 -3.54 -3.28
C GLU A 98 -13.33 -2.42 -2.96
N ILE A 99 -13.52 -1.23 -3.55
CA ILE A 99 -12.63 -0.08 -3.35
C ILE A 99 -13.37 1.00 -2.57
N VAL A 100 -12.82 1.36 -1.41
CA VAL A 100 -13.36 2.37 -0.50
C VAL A 100 -12.46 3.60 -0.48
N VAL A 101 -12.98 4.74 -0.93
CA VAL A 101 -12.24 6.01 -0.96
C VAL A 101 -12.46 6.78 0.32
N GLY A 102 -11.40 7.08 1.04
CA GLY A 102 -11.48 7.90 2.25
C GLY A 102 -10.28 7.73 3.16
N ASN A 103 -10.13 8.66 4.10
CA ASN A 103 -9.14 8.52 5.15
C ASN A 103 -9.50 7.29 6.02
N PHE A 104 -8.56 6.37 6.19
CA PHE A 104 -8.79 5.15 6.97
C PHE A 104 -9.27 5.44 8.39
N ASN A 105 -8.83 6.53 9.00
CA ASN A 105 -9.33 6.95 10.31
C ASN A 105 -10.86 7.08 10.35
N THR A 106 -11.46 7.65 9.31
CA THR A 106 -12.92 7.80 9.18
C THR A 106 -13.58 6.52 8.64
N VAL A 107 -12.92 5.85 7.67
CA VAL A 107 -13.43 4.60 7.08
C VAL A 107 -13.54 3.52 8.16
N SER A 108 -12.54 3.38 9.02
CA SER A 108 -12.53 2.43 10.13
C SER A 108 -13.72 2.57 11.09
N ASP A 109 -14.18 3.80 11.33
CA ASP A 109 -15.31 4.02 12.24
C ASP A 109 -16.67 3.59 11.62
N ASN A 110 -16.73 3.44 10.30
CA ASN A 110 -17.94 3.04 9.55
C ASN A 110 -17.86 1.61 8.98
N LEU A 111 -16.69 1.01 8.95
CA LEU A 111 -16.48 -0.35 8.48
C LEU A 111 -16.82 -1.34 9.61
N THR A 112 -17.81 -2.18 9.40
CA THR A 112 -18.27 -3.16 10.40
C THR A 112 -17.70 -4.56 10.20
N GLU A 113 -17.06 -4.80 9.05
CA GLU A 113 -16.50 -6.10 8.70
C GLU A 113 -15.18 -6.38 9.45
N THR A 114 -14.90 -7.67 9.64
CA THR A 114 -13.63 -8.18 10.15
C THR A 114 -12.99 -9.12 9.12
N PHE A 115 -11.65 -9.14 9.09
CA PHE A 115 -10.85 -9.77 8.05
C PHE A 115 -9.85 -10.77 8.63
N ASP A 116 -9.50 -11.76 7.84
CA ASP A 116 -8.43 -12.71 8.18
C ASP A 116 -7.06 -12.05 8.10
N TYR A 117 -6.91 -11.11 7.16
CA TYR A 117 -5.68 -10.34 7.00
C TYR A 117 -5.97 -8.85 6.84
N VAL A 118 -5.09 -8.03 7.41
CA VAL A 118 -4.99 -6.60 7.09
C VAL A 118 -3.60 -6.34 6.54
N THR A 119 -3.51 -5.71 5.36
CA THR A 119 -2.23 -5.40 4.72
C THR A 119 -1.88 -3.93 4.83
N LEU A 120 -0.61 -3.65 5.16
CA LEU A 120 0.00 -2.31 5.27
C LEU A 120 1.32 -2.30 4.50
N ILE A 121 1.26 -2.00 3.22
CA ILE A 121 2.44 -2.06 2.33
C ILE A 121 2.84 -0.63 1.93
N GLY A 122 3.87 -0.09 2.57
CA GLY A 122 4.31 1.30 2.37
C GLY A 122 3.30 2.32 2.90
N VAL A 123 2.76 2.10 4.10
CA VAL A 123 1.68 2.92 4.69
C VAL A 123 1.94 3.28 6.14
N PHE A 124 2.41 2.32 6.94
CA PHE A 124 2.53 2.50 8.38
C PHE A 124 3.48 3.62 8.78
N GLU A 125 4.50 3.85 7.98
CA GLU A 125 5.46 4.95 8.13
C GLU A 125 4.81 6.34 8.12
N TYR A 126 3.62 6.46 7.55
CA TYR A 126 2.86 7.72 7.45
C TYR A 126 1.75 7.85 8.51
N ALA A 127 1.65 6.96 9.49
CA ALA A 127 0.56 6.95 10.48
C ALA A 127 0.39 8.31 11.19
N LYS A 128 1.49 9.03 11.47
CA LYS A 128 1.46 10.39 12.04
C LYS A 128 0.73 11.41 11.17
N THR A 129 0.71 11.20 9.85
CA THR A 129 0.02 12.10 8.92
C THR A 129 -1.48 11.82 8.89
N TYR A 130 -1.88 10.56 9.07
CA TYR A 130 -3.29 10.16 9.04
C TYR A 130 -4.00 10.33 10.38
N ILE A 131 -3.25 10.20 11.47
CA ILE A 131 -3.77 10.28 12.84
C ILE A 131 -3.04 11.39 13.57
N GLN A 132 -3.75 12.47 13.87
CA GLN A 132 -3.20 13.66 14.55
C GLN A 132 -3.33 13.53 16.07
N GLU A 133 -2.81 12.41 16.63
CA GLU A 133 -2.81 12.13 18.07
C GLU A 133 -1.38 11.86 18.55
N GLU A 134 -1.13 12.04 19.84
CA GLU A 134 0.22 11.90 20.41
C GLU A 134 0.80 10.48 20.21
N GLU A 135 -0.04 9.43 20.34
CA GLU A 135 0.34 8.03 20.10
C GLU A 135 -0.16 7.49 18.76
N SER A 136 0.01 8.24 17.67
CA SER A 136 -0.59 7.95 16.35
C SER A 136 -0.39 6.53 15.85
N TYR A 137 0.79 5.94 16.05
CA TYR A 137 1.07 4.54 15.63
C TYR A 137 0.25 3.53 16.42
N ARG A 138 0.12 3.73 17.72
CA ARG A 138 -0.68 2.86 18.58
C ARG A 138 -2.16 2.98 18.24
N VAL A 139 -2.68 4.20 18.16
CA VAL A 139 -4.07 4.44 17.76
C VAL A 139 -4.38 3.82 16.40
N PHE A 140 -3.45 3.92 15.44
CA PHE A 140 -3.61 3.30 14.13
C PHE A 140 -3.69 1.77 14.22
N LEU A 141 -2.80 1.14 15.00
CA LEU A 141 -2.83 -0.31 15.22
C LEU A 141 -4.08 -0.75 15.99
N ASP A 142 -4.54 0.01 16.98
CA ASP A 142 -5.77 -0.28 17.71
C ASP A 142 -7.01 -0.22 16.80
N LYS A 143 -7.05 0.74 15.86
CA LYS A 143 -8.11 0.80 14.84
C LYS A 143 -8.06 -0.41 13.91
N ILE A 144 -6.89 -0.79 13.43
CA ILE A 144 -6.71 -1.98 12.59
C ILE A 144 -7.15 -3.24 13.31
N ASN A 145 -6.78 -3.37 14.59
CA ASN A 145 -7.11 -4.56 15.39
C ASN A 145 -8.63 -4.79 15.53
N ARG A 146 -9.46 -3.74 15.47
CA ARG A 146 -10.92 -3.86 15.48
C ARG A 146 -11.46 -4.58 14.24
N HIS A 147 -10.70 -4.55 13.15
CA HIS A 147 -11.06 -5.17 11.87
C HIS A 147 -10.41 -6.53 11.66
N LEU A 148 -9.70 -7.08 12.65
CA LEU A 148 -9.17 -8.42 12.58
C LEU A 148 -10.14 -9.43 13.19
N LYS A 149 -10.34 -10.55 12.51
CA LYS A 149 -10.98 -11.73 13.09
C LYS A 149 -10.13 -12.31 14.22
N PRO A 150 -10.69 -13.13 15.11
CA PRO A 150 -9.87 -13.93 16.02
C PRO A 150 -8.80 -14.73 15.25
N ASN A 151 -7.53 -14.57 15.64
CA ASN A 151 -6.35 -15.11 14.96
C ASN A 151 -6.01 -14.46 13.60
N GLY A 152 -6.69 -13.39 13.20
CA GLY A 152 -6.33 -12.58 12.04
C GLY A 152 -4.92 -11.98 12.17
N LYS A 153 -4.31 -11.65 11.06
CA LYS A 153 -2.91 -11.18 11.01
C LYS A 153 -2.76 -9.87 10.25
N ILE A 154 -1.82 -9.05 10.71
CA ILE A 154 -1.36 -7.88 9.96
C ILE A 154 -0.15 -8.29 9.13
N LEU A 155 -0.19 -8.03 7.82
CA LEU A 155 0.93 -8.18 6.91
C LEU A 155 1.49 -6.80 6.60
N MET A 156 2.66 -6.49 7.15
CA MET A 156 3.27 -5.17 7.04
C MET A 156 4.59 -5.23 6.29
N ALA A 157 4.77 -4.32 5.35
CA ALA A 157 6.05 -4.09 4.68
C ALA A 157 6.33 -2.59 4.60
N ILE A 158 7.45 -2.20 5.16
CA ILE A 158 7.98 -0.82 5.15
C ILE A 158 9.51 -0.87 5.01
N GLU A 159 10.11 0.26 4.66
CA GLU A 159 11.55 0.39 4.63
C GLU A 159 12.15 0.21 6.01
N ASN A 160 13.23 -0.58 6.08
CA ASN A 160 13.98 -0.74 7.33
C ASN A 160 14.83 0.49 7.59
N LYS A 161 14.63 1.15 8.74
CA LYS A 161 15.42 2.30 9.21
C LYS A 161 16.94 2.08 9.11
N LEU A 162 17.38 0.86 9.38
CA LEU A 162 18.80 0.45 9.34
C LEU A 162 19.10 -0.41 8.10
N GLY A 163 18.44 -0.11 6.96
CA GLY A 163 18.69 -0.79 5.70
C GLY A 163 20.15 -0.58 5.24
N LEU A 164 20.82 -1.64 4.78
CA LEU A 164 22.22 -1.60 4.33
C LEU A 164 22.46 -0.55 3.24
N LYS A 165 21.48 -0.28 2.39
CA LYS A 165 21.57 0.75 1.34
C LYS A 165 21.88 2.13 1.90
N TYR A 166 21.35 2.48 3.07
CA TYR A 166 21.60 3.80 3.67
C TYR A 166 23.03 3.94 4.20
N PHE A 167 23.61 2.86 4.73
CA PHE A 167 25.03 2.84 5.11
C PHE A 167 25.95 2.86 3.90
N ALA A 168 25.50 2.36 2.74
CA ALA A 168 26.21 2.45 1.47
C ALA A 168 26.08 3.83 0.78
N GLY A 169 25.45 4.81 1.43
CA GLY A 169 25.30 6.18 0.92
C GLY A 169 24.09 6.41 0.01
N CYS A 170 23.09 5.50 0.01
CA CYS A 170 21.82 5.81 -0.63
C CYS A 170 21.03 6.84 0.17
N LYS A 171 20.32 7.69 -0.56
CA LYS A 171 19.38 8.63 0.06
C LYS A 171 18.22 7.88 0.68
N GLU A 172 17.65 8.46 1.72
CA GLU A 172 16.40 7.98 2.33
C GLU A 172 15.24 8.12 1.35
N ASP A 173 14.38 7.10 1.28
CA ASP A 173 13.39 6.92 0.21
C ASP A 173 12.27 7.98 0.23
N HIS A 174 11.88 8.46 1.41
CA HIS A 174 10.74 9.36 1.56
C HIS A 174 11.10 10.84 1.42
N VAL A 175 12.29 11.21 1.89
CA VAL A 175 12.71 12.64 1.94
C VAL A 175 13.92 12.94 1.07
N GLY A 176 14.57 11.93 0.50
CA GLY A 176 15.68 12.09 -0.43
C GLY A 176 16.98 12.64 0.18
N ARG A 177 17.14 12.54 1.51
CA ARG A 177 18.35 12.98 2.24
C ARG A 177 19.16 11.78 2.73
N MET A 178 20.47 11.93 2.76
CA MET A 178 21.36 10.91 3.32
C MET A 178 21.18 10.84 4.85
N PHE A 179 21.16 9.63 5.39
CA PHE A 179 21.14 9.31 6.82
C PHE A 179 19.91 9.79 7.60
N GLU A 180 18.95 10.50 6.98
CA GLU A 180 17.79 11.10 7.66
C GLU A 180 17.01 10.07 8.48
N GLY A 181 16.71 8.88 7.92
CA GLY A 181 16.03 7.81 8.63
C GLY A 181 16.87 7.26 9.79
N ILE A 182 18.17 7.01 9.58
CA ILE A 182 19.09 6.50 10.61
C ILE A 182 19.16 7.48 11.80
N GLU A 183 19.19 8.79 11.52
CA GLU A 183 19.23 9.85 12.53
C GLU A 183 17.88 10.15 13.18
N GLY A 184 16.80 9.49 12.75
CA GLY A 184 15.47 9.58 13.36
C GLY A 184 14.64 10.76 12.88
N TYR A 185 14.80 11.16 11.63
CA TYR A 185 13.98 12.22 10.98
C TYR A 185 13.96 13.55 11.73
N LYS A 186 15.12 14.01 12.20
CA LYS A 186 15.25 15.21 13.03
C LYS A 186 14.71 16.48 12.38
N ASN A 187 14.76 16.55 11.03
CA ASN A 187 14.37 17.68 10.24
C ASN A 187 13.12 17.43 9.38
N THR A 188 12.41 16.33 9.61
CA THR A 188 11.27 15.92 8.80
C THR A 188 10.14 15.48 9.71
N SER A 189 8.92 15.90 9.36
CA SER A 189 7.70 15.48 10.05
C SER A 189 6.84 14.58 9.14
N GLY A 190 6.00 13.76 9.73
CA GLY A 190 4.97 13.00 9.02
C GLY A 190 5.39 11.63 8.51
N VAL A 191 6.67 11.29 8.50
CA VAL A 191 7.17 9.96 8.16
C VAL A 191 8.13 9.44 9.22
N GLU A 192 8.06 8.13 9.49
CA GLU A 192 9.01 7.44 10.37
C GLU A 192 9.17 5.99 9.94
N THR A 193 10.40 5.54 9.80
CA THR A 193 10.72 4.14 9.53
C THR A 193 11.25 3.44 10.79
N PHE A 194 11.13 2.13 10.82
CA PHE A 194 11.43 1.32 11.99
C PHE A 194 12.53 0.30 11.70
N SER A 195 13.16 -0.20 12.75
CA SER A 195 14.08 -1.33 12.69
C SER A 195 13.60 -2.43 13.63
N LYS A 196 13.94 -3.67 13.34
CA LYS A 196 13.79 -4.77 14.30
C LYS A 196 14.78 -4.53 15.45
N ARG A 197 14.28 -4.55 16.69
CA ARG A 197 15.09 -4.56 17.90
C ARG A 197 15.54 -5.97 18.23
#